data_4433f44a32df019a44f05ee81f5a36e9
#
_entry.id   4433f44a32df019a44f05ee81f5a36e9
#
_cell.length_a   1.000
_cell.length_b   1.000
_cell.length_c   1.000
_cell.angle_alpha   90.00
_cell.angle_beta   90.00
_cell.angle_gamma   90.00
#
_symmetry.space_group_name_H-M   'P 1'
#
loop_
_entity.id
_entity.type
_entity.pdbx_description
1 polymer ?
#
loop_
_entity_poly.entity_id
_entity_poly.type
_entity_poly.pdbx_seq_one_letter_code
_entity_poly.pdbx_strand_id
1 'polypeptide(L)'
;MTTPNERNPSRTAILLIAHGSRRAEANAELQTIAEALRSRGRYAIVRISYLELAEPSIAAGGEACVQAGAADVILLPFFLSPGRHVVEDLAVARDALAQKFTSVRFVLAGALGSHPSILDALEHRAREVETFD
;
A
#
# COMPACT_ATOMS: atom_id res chain seq x y z
N MET A 1 22.25 -18.19 -4.96
CA MET A 1 21.78 -17.74 -6.27
C MET A 1 20.25 -17.78 -6.32
N THR A 2 19.63 -16.66 -6.60
CA THR A 2 18.17 -16.61 -6.68
C THR A 2 17.68 -17.20 -8.01
N THR A 3 16.56 -17.91 -7.97
CA THR A 3 15.91 -18.39 -9.19
C THR A 3 15.26 -17.22 -9.93
N PRO A 4 14.96 -17.37 -11.24
CA PRO A 4 14.30 -16.29 -11.99
C PRO A 4 12.98 -15.80 -11.39
N ASN A 5 12.31 -16.65 -10.59
CA ASN A 5 11.03 -16.32 -9.97
C ASN A 5 11.15 -15.75 -8.57
N GLU A 6 12.33 -15.79 -8.00
CA GLU A 6 12.55 -15.25 -6.65
C GLU A 6 12.82 -13.74 -6.73
N ARG A 7 12.16 -13.01 -5.86
CA ARG A 7 12.37 -11.56 -5.73
C ARG A 7 13.19 -11.30 -4.48
N ASN A 8 14.13 -10.38 -4.60
CA ASN A 8 14.90 -9.92 -3.46
C ASN A 8 14.04 -8.92 -2.67
N PRO A 9 13.57 -9.26 -1.45
CA PRO A 9 12.69 -8.37 -0.69
C PRO A 9 13.30 -7.00 -0.38
N SER A 10 14.64 -6.90 -0.31
CA SER A 10 15.29 -5.60 -0.06
C SER A 10 15.17 -4.65 -1.24
N ARG A 11 14.89 -5.15 -2.44
CA ARG A 11 14.69 -4.35 -3.65
C ARG A 11 13.23 -4.28 -4.08
N THR A 12 12.35 -4.84 -3.29
CA THR A 12 10.91 -4.73 -3.50
C THR A 12 10.37 -3.66 -2.58
N ALA A 13 9.77 -2.64 -3.15
CA ALA A 13 9.16 -1.56 -2.39
C ALA A 13 7.66 -1.78 -2.23
N ILE A 14 7.14 -1.31 -1.11
CA ILE A 14 5.71 -1.18 -0.89
C ILE A 14 5.37 0.29 -1.04
N LEU A 15 4.43 0.59 -1.93
CA LEU A 15 3.80 1.89 -2.01
C LEU A 15 2.39 1.75 -1.43
N LEU A 16 2.25 2.13 -0.17
CA LEU A 16 0.98 2.05 0.53
C LEU A 16 0.11 3.22 0.10
N ILE A 17 -1.12 2.94 -0.30
CA ILE A 17 -2.01 3.95 -0.88
C ILE A 17 -3.30 4.05 -0.10
N ALA A 18 -3.63 5.25 0.37
CA ALA A 18 -4.93 5.53 0.95
C ALA A 18 -5.69 6.52 0.06
N HIS A 19 -6.97 6.70 0.35
CA HIS A 19 -7.80 7.63 -0.43
C HIS A 19 -7.28 9.06 -0.34
N GLY A 20 -6.95 9.49 0.86
CA GLY A 20 -6.56 10.87 1.13
C GLY A 20 -7.70 11.65 1.78
N SER A 21 -7.34 12.60 2.61
CA SER A 21 -8.28 13.42 3.35
C SER A 21 -7.72 14.83 3.47
N ARG A 22 -8.60 15.81 3.63
CA ARG A 22 -8.20 17.18 3.95
C ARG A 22 -7.79 17.32 5.42
N ARG A 23 -8.06 16.29 6.23
CA ARG A 23 -7.74 16.28 7.65
C ARG A 23 -6.38 15.62 7.87
N ALA A 24 -5.45 16.37 8.43
CA ALA A 24 -4.08 15.90 8.64
C ALA A 24 -4.02 14.65 9.53
N GLU A 25 -4.85 14.59 10.57
CA GLU A 25 -4.87 13.44 11.48
C GLU A 25 -5.33 12.16 10.80
N ALA A 26 -6.21 12.25 9.82
CA ALA A 26 -6.63 11.08 9.05
C ALA A 26 -5.50 10.58 8.17
N ASN A 27 -4.72 11.50 7.59
CA ASN A 27 -3.59 11.14 6.74
C ASN A 27 -2.41 10.57 7.55
N ALA A 28 -2.22 11.06 8.78
CA ALA A 28 -1.14 10.60 9.65
C ALA A 28 -1.28 9.12 10.02
N GLU A 29 -2.48 8.57 10.01
CA GLU A 29 -2.71 7.16 10.28
C GLU A 29 -1.98 6.26 9.29
N LEU A 30 -1.95 6.64 8.01
CA LEU A 30 -1.27 5.86 6.99
C LEU A 30 0.23 5.78 7.25
N GLN A 31 0.82 6.85 7.76
CA GLN A 31 2.23 6.89 8.12
C GLN A 31 2.54 5.90 9.25
N THR A 32 1.66 5.82 10.23
CA THR A 32 1.78 4.87 11.35
C THR A 32 1.72 3.42 10.82
N ILE A 33 0.80 3.14 9.91
CA ILE A 33 0.68 1.81 9.28
C ILE A 33 1.96 1.47 8.49
N ALA A 34 2.48 2.43 7.74
CA ALA A 34 3.70 2.24 6.96
C ALA A 34 4.91 1.91 7.85
N GLU A 35 5.03 2.63 8.97
CA GLU A 35 6.12 2.38 9.93
C GLU A 35 6.01 1.00 10.57
N ALA A 36 4.80 0.58 10.92
CA ALA A 36 4.55 -0.74 11.47
C ALA A 36 4.91 -1.83 10.46
N LEU A 37 4.54 -1.63 9.20
CA LEU A 37 4.85 -2.58 8.14
C LEU A 37 6.36 -2.67 7.91
N ARG A 38 7.05 -1.53 7.92
CA ARG A 38 8.51 -1.50 7.78
C ARG A 38 9.19 -2.23 8.95
N SER A 39 8.67 -2.06 10.16
CA SER A 39 9.23 -2.69 11.36
C SER A 39 9.15 -4.21 11.35
N ARG A 40 8.25 -4.78 10.55
CA ARG A 40 8.18 -6.24 10.38
C ARG A 40 9.36 -6.81 9.61
N GLY A 41 10.12 -5.95 8.93
CA GLY A 41 11.43 -6.31 8.37
C GLY A 41 11.44 -6.99 7.01
N ARG A 42 10.28 -7.35 6.45
CA ARG A 42 10.27 -7.99 5.14
C ARG A 42 10.60 -7.01 4.02
N TYR A 43 10.13 -5.76 4.13
CA TYR A 43 10.34 -4.74 3.12
C TYR A 43 11.08 -3.55 3.70
N ALA A 44 12.27 -3.27 3.17
CA ALA A 44 13.07 -2.14 3.63
C ALA A 44 12.55 -0.81 3.07
N ILE A 45 11.93 -0.86 1.89
CA ILE A 45 11.41 0.34 1.22
C ILE A 45 9.89 0.32 1.35
N VAL A 46 9.36 1.21 2.21
CA VAL A 46 7.91 1.38 2.39
C VAL A 46 7.64 2.87 2.31
N ARG A 47 6.86 3.27 1.32
CA ARG A 47 6.49 4.66 1.10
C ARG A 47 4.97 4.77 1.11
N ILE A 48 4.47 5.97 1.38
CA ILE A 48 3.04 6.25 1.39
C ILE A 48 2.66 7.15 0.22
N SER A 49 1.41 7.07 -0.18
CA SER A 49 0.83 7.98 -1.16
C SER A 49 -0.67 8.04 -1.00
N TYR A 50 -1.28 9.02 -1.64
CA TYR A 50 -2.72 9.24 -1.55
C TYR A 50 -3.30 9.36 -2.95
N LEU A 51 -4.51 8.84 -3.11
CA LEU A 51 -5.21 8.91 -4.39
C LEU A 51 -5.54 10.37 -4.74
N GLU A 52 -5.97 11.14 -3.72
CA GLU A 52 -6.30 12.56 -3.86
C GLU A 52 -6.23 13.28 -2.51
N LEU A 53 -6.41 14.59 -2.50
CA LEU A 53 -6.60 15.45 -1.32
C LEU A 53 -5.40 15.55 -0.37
N ALA A 54 -4.34 14.82 -0.57
CA ALA A 54 -3.16 14.85 0.29
C ALA A 54 -1.93 14.49 -0.52
N GLU A 55 -0.77 14.89 -0.03
CA GLU A 55 0.52 14.60 -0.63
C GLU A 55 1.26 13.54 0.20
N PRO A 56 2.08 12.68 -0.43
CA PRO A 56 2.38 12.67 -1.86
C PRO A 56 1.33 11.95 -2.70
N SER A 57 1.27 12.30 -3.97
CA SER A 57 0.45 11.58 -4.95
C SER A 57 1.03 10.19 -5.22
N ILE A 58 0.26 9.34 -5.90
CA ILE A 58 0.75 8.01 -6.30
C ILE A 58 1.97 8.16 -7.22
N ALA A 59 1.94 9.10 -8.16
CA ALA A 59 3.06 9.33 -9.06
C ALA A 59 4.32 9.71 -8.29
N ALA A 60 4.23 10.61 -7.34
CA ALA A 60 5.36 11.04 -6.52
C ALA A 60 5.86 9.92 -5.60
N GLY A 61 4.93 9.17 -4.99
CA GLY A 61 5.28 8.05 -4.13
C GLY A 61 5.97 6.93 -4.89
N GLY A 62 5.49 6.63 -6.09
CA GLY A 62 6.11 5.64 -6.96
C GLY A 62 7.52 6.03 -7.37
N GLU A 63 7.70 7.30 -7.72
CA GLU A 63 9.03 7.83 -8.03
C GLU A 63 9.98 7.71 -6.84
N ALA A 64 9.49 8.00 -5.63
CA ALA A 64 10.29 7.87 -4.42
C ALA A 64 10.76 6.42 -4.21
N CYS A 65 9.92 5.44 -4.52
CA CYS A 65 10.30 4.03 -4.46
C CYS A 65 11.43 3.72 -5.45
N VAL A 66 11.33 4.24 -6.67
CA VAL A 66 12.36 4.05 -7.70
C VAL A 66 13.67 4.68 -7.25
N GLN A 67 13.63 5.89 -6.73
CA GLN A 67 14.82 6.61 -6.25
C GLN A 67 15.46 5.90 -5.06
N ALA A 68 14.69 5.19 -4.27
CA ALA A 68 15.22 4.40 -3.15
C ALA A 68 15.87 3.09 -3.61
N GLY A 69 15.84 2.78 -4.90
CA GLY A 69 16.52 1.62 -5.46
C GLY A 69 15.63 0.40 -5.71
N ALA A 70 14.32 0.58 -5.71
CA ALA A 70 13.40 -0.54 -5.93
C ALA A 70 13.52 -1.09 -7.36
N ALA A 71 13.57 -2.41 -7.48
CA ALA A 71 13.45 -3.11 -8.75
C ALA A 71 12.00 -3.49 -9.02
N ASP A 72 11.25 -3.73 -7.96
CA ASP A 72 9.82 -4.04 -8.02
C ASP A 72 9.10 -3.13 -7.02
N VAL A 73 7.95 -2.61 -7.44
CA VAL A 73 7.10 -1.76 -6.58
C VAL A 73 5.71 -2.38 -6.54
N ILE A 74 5.25 -2.68 -5.33
CA ILE A 74 3.90 -3.18 -5.11
C ILE A 74 3.04 -1.99 -4.68
N LEU A 75 2.06 -1.64 -5.50
CA LEU A 75 1.03 -0.68 -5.11
C LEU A 75 0.05 -1.40 -4.21
N LEU A 76 0.01 -1.00 -2.95
CA LEU A 76 -0.74 -1.70 -1.91
C LEU A 76 -1.88 -0.82 -1.39
N PRO A 77 -3.10 -1.05 -1.87
CA PRO A 77 -4.24 -0.22 -1.46
C PRO A 77 -4.69 -0.51 -0.03
N PHE A 78 -4.72 0.54 0.78
CA PHE A 78 -5.25 0.48 2.14
C PHE A 78 -6.73 0.89 2.09
N PHE A 79 -7.55 -0.02 1.58
CA PHE A 79 -8.99 0.15 1.42
C PHE A 79 -9.70 -1.13 1.84
N LEU A 80 -10.80 -0.99 2.55
CA LEU A 80 -11.62 -2.16 2.86
C LEU A 80 -12.43 -2.57 1.62
N SER A 81 -13.17 -1.64 1.04
CA SER A 81 -14.05 -1.95 -0.08
C SER A 81 -14.05 -0.78 -1.06
N PRO A 82 -13.03 -0.67 -1.92
CA PRO A 82 -12.97 0.42 -2.88
C PRO A 82 -14.05 0.28 -3.94
N GLY A 83 -14.60 1.41 -4.35
CA GLY A 83 -15.53 1.43 -5.46
C GLY A 83 -14.83 1.20 -6.79
N ARG A 84 -15.64 0.96 -7.83
CA ARG A 84 -15.15 0.66 -9.17
C ARG A 84 -14.20 1.74 -9.71
N HIS A 85 -14.57 3.01 -9.51
CA HIS A 85 -13.74 4.14 -9.99
C HIS A 85 -12.37 4.18 -9.33
N VAL A 86 -12.31 3.87 -8.04
CA VAL A 86 -11.04 3.83 -7.31
C VAL A 86 -10.15 2.71 -7.87
N VAL A 87 -10.71 1.53 -8.12
CA VAL A 87 -9.97 0.41 -8.69
C VAL A 87 -9.41 0.78 -10.07
N GLU A 88 -10.23 1.43 -10.90
CA GLU A 88 -9.80 1.88 -12.23
C GLU A 88 -8.70 2.93 -12.13
N ASP A 89 -8.83 3.90 -11.23
CA ASP A 89 -7.83 4.95 -11.02
C ASP A 89 -6.49 4.37 -10.56
N LEU A 90 -6.53 3.36 -9.70
CA LEU A 90 -5.32 2.69 -9.23
C LEU A 90 -4.61 1.97 -10.39
N ALA A 91 -5.36 1.31 -11.26
CA ALA A 91 -4.80 0.63 -12.42
C ALA A 91 -4.16 1.63 -13.40
N VAL A 92 -4.82 2.77 -13.63
CA VAL A 92 -4.28 3.83 -14.49
C VAL A 92 -3.00 4.38 -13.90
N ALA A 93 -2.96 4.62 -12.59
CA ALA A 93 -1.77 5.13 -11.91
C ALA A 93 -0.60 4.14 -12.02
N ARG A 94 -0.86 2.83 -11.83
CA ARG A 94 0.14 1.79 -12.01
C ARG A 94 0.70 1.80 -13.42
N ASP A 95 -0.17 1.87 -14.43
CA ASP A 95 0.24 1.86 -15.83
C ASP A 95 1.08 3.09 -16.16
N ALA A 96 0.73 4.25 -15.64
CA ALA A 96 1.50 5.47 -15.86
C ALA A 96 2.91 5.37 -15.29
N LEU A 97 3.05 4.79 -14.09
CA LEU A 97 4.35 4.55 -13.47
C LEU A 97 5.18 3.56 -14.29
N ALA A 98 4.55 2.48 -14.77
CA ALA A 98 5.23 1.46 -15.57
C ALA A 98 5.74 2.04 -16.88
N GLN A 99 5.01 2.96 -17.49
CA GLN A 99 5.42 3.62 -18.72
C GLN A 99 6.56 4.61 -18.48
N LYS A 100 6.59 5.26 -17.34
CA LYS A 100 7.63 6.25 -17.02
C LYS A 100 8.93 5.59 -16.57
N PHE A 101 8.85 4.52 -15.81
CA PHE A 101 10.02 3.82 -15.24
C PHE A 101 10.09 2.40 -15.77
N THR A 102 10.53 2.27 -17.03
CA THR A 102 10.47 1.02 -17.78
C THR A 102 11.37 -0.10 -17.23
N SER A 103 12.36 0.25 -16.41
CA SER A 103 13.25 -0.73 -15.78
C SER A 103 12.74 -1.27 -14.46
N VAL A 104 11.62 -0.74 -13.96
CA VAL A 104 11.01 -1.13 -12.68
C VAL A 104 9.68 -1.79 -12.96
N ARG A 105 9.41 -2.87 -12.23
CA ARG A 105 8.15 -3.58 -12.33
C ARG A 105 7.16 -3.02 -11.31
N PHE A 106 5.98 -2.61 -11.78
CA PHE A 106 4.91 -2.11 -10.91
C PHE A 106 3.74 -3.09 -10.94
N VAL A 107 3.34 -3.59 -9.78
CA VAL A 107 2.20 -4.49 -9.65
C VAL A 107 1.20 -3.92 -8.65
N LEU A 108 -0.08 -4.13 -8.94
CA LEU A 108 -1.16 -3.66 -8.09
C LEU A 108 -1.70 -4.84 -7.27
N ALA A 109 -1.61 -4.74 -5.96
CA ALA A 109 -2.16 -5.74 -5.06
C ALA A 109 -3.67 -5.49 -4.87
N GLY A 110 -4.37 -6.50 -4.39
CA GLY A 110 -5.78 -6.37 -4.06
C GLY A 110 -6.00 -5.54 -2.80
N ALA A 111 -7.19 -4.98 -2.68
CA ALA A 111 -7.61 -4.29 -1.47
C ALA A 111 -7.82 -5.31 -0.33
N LEU A 112 -7.97 -4.82 0.89
CA LEU A 112 -8.19 -5.68 2.06
C LEU A 112 -9.48 -6.48 1.93
N GLY A 113 -10.57 -5.82 1.55
CA GLY A 113 -11.83 -6.49 1.25
C GLY A 113 -12.29 -7.44 2.34
N SER A 114 -12.64 -8.66 1.94
CA SER A 114 -13.06 -9.72 2.85
C SER A 114 -11.92 -10.70 3.17
N HIS A 115 -10.68 -10.22 3.17
CA HIS A 115 -9.53 -11.05 3.52
C HIS A 115 -9.77 -11.72 4.88
N PRO A 116 -9.42 -13.03 5.04
CA PRO A 116 -9.67 -13.74 6.31
C PRO A 116 -9.13 -13.02 7.54
N SER A 117 -8.01 -12.33 7.44
CA SER A 117 -7.44 -11.57 8.56
C SER A 117 -8.33 -10.39 8.97
N ILE A 118 -9.12 -9.84 8.05
CA ILE A 118 -10.09 -8.78 8.38
C ILE A 118 -11.24 -9.37 9.20
N LEU A 119 -11.69 -10.57 8.87
CA LEU A 119 -12.72 -11.26 9.66
C LEU A 119 -12.20 -11.53 11.07
N ASP A 120 -10.94 -11.96 11.20
CA ASP A 120 -10.32 -12.16 12.50
C ASP A 120 -10.26 -10.87 13.30
N ALA A 121 -9.90 -9.77 12.63
CA ALA A 121 -9.85 -8.46 13.28
C ALA A 121 -11.23 -8.00 13.76
N LEU A 122 -12.26 -8.22 12.96
CA LEU A 122 -13.64 -7.89 13.34
C LEU A 122 -14.08 -8.70 14.56
N GLU A 123 -13.82 -9.99 14.57
CA GLU A 123 -14.15 -10.85 15.69
C GLU A 123 -13.40 -10.43 16.95
N HIS A 124 -12.11 -10.09 16.81
CA HIS A 124 -11.30 -9.62 17.92
C HIS A 124 -11.87 -8.33 18.52
N ARG A 125 -12.26 -7.38 17.67
CA ARG A 125 -12.87 -6.13 18.14
C ARG A 125 -14.17 -6.39 18.90
N ALA A 126 -14.99 -7.31 18.41
CA ALA A 126 -16.21 -7.69 19.10
C ALA A 126 -15.93 -8.27 20.48
N ARG A 127 -14.94 -9.15 20.58
CA ARG A 127 -14.55 -9.78 21.84
C ARG A 127 -14.06 -8.76 22.87
N GLU A 128 -13.39 -7.69 22.42
CA GLU A 128 -12.88 -6.66 23.33
C GLU A 128 -13.98 -5.99 24.15
N VAL A 129 -15.20 -5.94 23.64
CA VAL A 129 -16.32 -5.28 24.33
C VAL A 129 -17.40 -6.26 24.82
N GLU A 130 -17.11 -7.56 24.76
CA GLU A 130 -18.03 -8.63 25.09
C GLU A 130 -18.04 -8.88 26.60
N THR A 131 -18.44 -7.86 27.36
CA THR A 131 -18.50 -7.93 28.82
C THR A 131 -19.95 -7.76 29.27
N PHE A 132 -20.80 -8.63 28.77
CA PHE A 132 -22.24 -8.59 29.11
C PHE A 132 -22.48 -9.37 30.39
N ASP A 133 -23.11 -8.75 31.33
CA ASP A 133 -23.56 -9.39 32.57
C ASP A 133 -25.06 -9.63 32.57
#